data_f57c2e7db6e319a0ddc726b2be064623
#
_entry.id   f57c2e7db6e319a0ddc726b2be064623
#
_cell.length_a   1.000
_cell.length_b   1.000
_cell.length_c   1.000
_cell.angle_alpha   90.00
_cell.angle_beta   90.00
_cell.angle_gamma   90.00
#
_symmetry.space_group_name_H-M   'P 1'
#
loop_
_entity.id
_entity.type
_entity.pdbx_description
1 polymer ?
#
loop_
_entity_poly.entity_id
_entity_poly.type
_entity_poly.pdbx_seq_one_letter_code
_entity_poly.pdbx_strand_id
1 'polypeptide(L)'
;MRRNSVLCVFILLVFLFTGCVKNSKSKISTNEYYINDIKKYRPSPGLTLLDVKSYQQTTEYTCGPSSVISLLGYYKRTGNEMKIASEMGTDTTTGTTPEQMTAWLNKNGFKASWHEHGTLDTLRNNLSKNKPTLIEWIDWGGHWVVVIGYDTRNTKNLMDDVIIFADPYDRHDGNPDGITWFNAQRFYYMWFGELHTGRVIKNIYIDCDPI
;
A
#
# COMPACT_ATOMS: atom_id res chain seq x y z
N MET A 1 -44.60 13.08 78.18
CA MET A 1 -44.60 12.99 76.72
C MET A 1 -43.21 12.52 76.27
N ARG A 2 -43.07 11.27 75.92
CA ARG A 2 -41.81 10.67 75.42
C ARG A 2 -41.87 10.59 73.86
N ARG A 3 -40.98 11.30 73.18
CA ARG A 3 -40.84 11.25 71.76
C ARG A 3 -39.90 10.08 71.42
N ASN A 4 -40.40 9.04 70.76
CA ASN A 4 -39.63 7.97 70.22
C ASN A 4 -39.06 8.41 68.87
N SER A 5 -37.73 8.51 68.78
CA SER A 5 -37.03 8.70 67.54
C SER A 5 -36.77 7.35 66.93
N VAL A 6 -37.40 7.08 65.75
CA VAL A 6 -37.13 5.92 64.96
C VAL A 6 -35.93 6.24 64.10
N LEU A 7 -34.83 5.53 64.33
CA LEU A 7 -33.58 5.62 63.53
C LEU A 7 -33.73 4.66 62.39
N CYS A 8 -33.98 5.19 61.19
CA CYS A 8 -33.92 4.39 59.98
C CYS A 8 -32.47 4.18 59.57
N VAL A 9 -32.00 2.98 59.75
CA VAL A 9 -30.69 2.53 59.21
C VAL A 9 -30.86 2.13 57.73
N PHE A 10 -30.38 2.98 56.82
CA PHE A 10 -30.26 2.60 55.41
C PHE A 10 -29.01 1.74 55.25
N ILE A 11 -29.23 0.44 55.05
CA ILE A 11 -28.14 -0.49 54.63
C ILE A 11 -27.93 -0.32 53.13
N LEU A 12 -26.84 0.36 52.79
CA LEU A 12 -26.40 0.50 51.41
C LEU A 12 -25.71 -0.82 50.98
N LEU A 13 -26.42 -1.66 50.29
CA LEU A 13 -25.86 -2.88 49.65
C LEU A 13 -25.04 -2.46 48.43
N VAL A 14 -23.73 -2.29 48.59
CA VAL A 14 -22.80 -2.13 47.51
C VAL A 14 -22.57 -3.49 46.88
N PHE A 15 -23.25 -3.77 45.77
CA PHE A 15 -22.89 -4.92 44.90
C PHE A 15 -21.58 -4.62 44.20
N LEU A 16 -20.50 -5.14 44.75
CA LEU A 16 -19.22 -5.23 44.01
C LEU A 16 -19.38 -6.27 42.90
N PHE A 17 -19.76 -5.82 41.72
CA PHE A 17 -19.59 -6.60 40.51
C PHE A 17 -18.09 -6.69 40.21
N THR A 18 -17.40 -7.66 40.78
CA THR A 18 -16.11 -8.09 40.27
C THR A 18 -16.37 -8.86 38.97
N GLY A 19 -16.67 -8.09 37.92
CA GLY A 19 -16.63 -8.61 36.56
C GLY A 19 -15.21 -9.00 36.27
N CYS A 20 -14.93 -10.30 36.34
CA CYS A 20 -13.71 -10.88 35.83
C CYS A 20 -13.70 -10.61 34.30
N VAL A 21 -13.16 -9.46 33.89
CA VAL A 21 -12.82 -9.21 32.50
C VAL A 21 -11.72 -10.23 32.19
N LYS A 22 -12.13 -11.39 31.68
CA LYS A 22 -11.21 -12.28 30.99
C LYS A 22 -10.64 -11.46 29.85
N ASN A 23 -9.45 -10.90 30.06
CA ASN A 23 -8.60 -10.39 29.01
C ASN A 23 -8.27 -11.60 28.13
N SER A 24 -9.19 -11.95 27.22
CA SER A 24 -8.84 -12.77 26.09
C SER A 24 -7.87 -11.88 25.30
N LYS A 25 -6.58 -12.02 25.57
CA LYS A 25 -5.58 -11.65 24.59
C LYS A 25 -6.00 -12.42 23.35
N SER A 26 -6.73 -11.76 22.46
CA SER A 26 -6.86 -12.29 21.10
C SER A 26 -5.42 -12.53 20.69
N LYS A 27 -5.05 -13.78 20.52
CA LYS A 27 -3.86 -14.09 19.74
C LYS A 27 -4.18 -13.53 18.36
N ILE A 28 -3.75 -12.28 18.14
CA ILE A 28 -3.58 -11.81 16.78
C ILE A 28 -2.60 -12.83 16.23
N SER A 29 -3.10 -13.71 15.37
CA SER A 29 -2.24 -14.63 14.64
C SER A 29 -1.36 -13.73 13.78
N THR A 30 -0.16 -13.43 14.25
CA THR A 30 0.82 -12.63 13.55
C THR A 30 1.19 -13.23 12.20
N ASN A 31 0.83 -14.49 11.96
CA ASN A 31 1.23 -15.24 10.77
C ASN A 31 0.29 -15.11 9.57
N GLU A 32 -0.91 -14.54 9.74
CA GLU A 32 -1.87 -14.43 8.63
C GLU A 32 -1.84 -13.06 7.96
N TYR A 33 -1.34 -12.04 8.66
CA TYR A 33 -1.34 -10.65 8.18
C TYR A 33 0.05 -10.14 7.79
N TYR A 34 1.12 -10.85 8.14
CA TYR A 34 2.50 -10.41 7.87
C TYR A 34 3.26 -11.51 7.14
N ILE A 35 3.41 -11.33 5.85
CA ILE A 35 4.24 -12.19 5.00
C ILE A 35 5.65 -11.60 5.06
N ASN A 36 6.52 -12.16 5.88
CA ASN A 36 7.90 -11.67 6.01
C ASN A 36 8.79 -12.05 4.82
N ASP A 37 8.33 -12.93 3.96
CA ASP A 37 9.06 -13.35 2.77
C ASP A 37 8.07 -13.93 1.75
N ILE A 38 7.73 -13.15 0.75
CA ILE A 38 6.77 -13.55 -0.28
C ILE A 38 7.25 -14.76 -1.08
N LYS A 39 8.58 -14.99 -1.15
CA LYS A 39 9.15 -16.14 -1.84
C LYS A 39 8.94 -17.44 -1.06
N LYS A 40 8.77 -17.34 0.26
CA LYS A 40 8.44 -18.45 1.15
C LYS A 40 6.93 -18.57 1.39
N TYR A 41 6.19 -17.53 1.04
CA TYR A 41 4.75 -17.57 1.11
C TYR A 41 4.22 -18.65 0.17
N ARG A 42 3.47 -19.58 0.71
CA ARG A 42 2.78 -20.56 -0.13
C ARG A 42 1.69 -19.82 -0.89
N PRO A 43 1.79 -19.74 -2.23
CA PRO A 43 0.77 -19.05 -3.01
C PRO A 43 -0.60 -19.66 -2.67
N SER A 44 -1.54 -18.82 -2.28
CA SER A 44 -2.93 -19.26 -2.24
C SER A 44 -3.42 -19.41 -3.69
N PRO A 45 -4.47 -20.21 -3.95
CA PRO A 45 -5.10 -20.25 -5.26
C PRO A 45 -5.60 -18.88 -5.73
N GLY A 46 -5.72 -17.92 -4.81
CA GLY A 46 -6.15 -16.55 -5.08
C GLY A 46 -5.02 -15.56 -5.39
N LEU A 47 -3.76 -16.00 -5.38
CA LEU A 47 -2.61 -15.15 -5.64
C LEU A 47 -2.36 -14.98 -7.13
N THR A 48 -2.32 -13.72 -7.59
CA THR A 48 -1.70 -13.30 -8.85
C THR A 48 -0.45 -12.50 -8.49
N LEU A 49 0.72 -12.89 -9.02
CA LEU A 49 1.99 -12.23 -8.75
C LEU A 49 2.83 -12.18 -10.02
N LEU A 50 3.26 -10.98 -10.40
CA LEU A 50 4.17 -10.75 -11.52
C LEU A 50 5.62 -10.78 -11.05
N ASP A 51 6.52 -11.34 -11.86
CA ASP A 51 7.97 -11.37 -11.57
C ASP A 51 8.61 -10.02 -11.89
N VAL A 52 8.33 -9.03 -11.04
CA VAL A 52 8.93 -7.70 -11.09
C VAL A 52 9.98 -7.61 -9.98
N LYS A 53 11.21 -7.26 -10.34
CA LYS A 53 12.26 -6.96 -9.37
C LYS A 53 12.21 -5.49 -9.01
N SER A 54 12.12 -5.19 -7.73
CA SER A 54 12.18 -3.81 -7.26
C SER A 54 13.60 -3.27 -7.38
N TYR A 55 13.71 -2.07 -7.91
CA TYR A 55 14.93 -1.25 -7.85
C TYR A 55 14.84 -0.34 -6.62
N GLN A 56 15.83 -0.42 -5.73
CA GLN A 56 15.85 0.40 -4.51
C GLN A 56 16.37 1.80 -4.80
N GLN A 57 15.61 2.82 -4.42
CA GLN A 57 15.99 4.22 -4.61
C GLN A 57 17.24 4.59 -3.80
N THR A 58 18.05 5.47 -4.35
CA THR A 58 19.29 5.92 -3.71
C THR A 58 19.14 7.28 -3.02
N THR A 59 18.02 7.98 -3.21
CA THR A 59 17.71 9.27 -2.58
C THR A 59 16.30 9.29 -2.03
N GLU A 60 15.97 10.26 -1.16
CA GLU A 60 14.65 10.36 -0.52
C GLU A 60 13.52 10.80 -1.48
N TYR A 61 13.84 11.26 -2.70
CA TYR A 61 12.87 11.85 -3.64
C TYR A 61 12.75 11.11 -4.97
N THR A 62 13.48 10.00 -5.16
CA THR A 62 13.52 9.27 -6.44
C THR A 62 12.64 8.03 -6.50
N CYS A 63 11.61 7.93 -5.65
CA CYS A 63 10.67 6.81 -5.67
C CYS A 63 9.99 6.63 -7.05
N GLY A 64 9.62 7.72 -7.73
CA GLY A 64 9.05 7.69 -9.07
C GLY A 64 10.01 7.09 -10.12
N PRO A 65 11.20 7.68 -10.34
CA PRO A 65 12.23 7.13 -11.23
C PRO A 65 12.58 5.69 -10.93
N SER A 66 12.71 5.31 -9.65
CA SER A 66 13.06 3.95 -9.22
C SER A 66 11.94 2.95 -9.49
N SER A 67 10.68 3.34 -9.27
CA SER A 67 9.52 2.54 -9.67
C SER A 67 9.47 2.33 -11.18
N VAL A 68 9.82 3.35 -11.97
CA VAL A 68 9.93 3.21 -13.42
C VAL A 68 11.06 2.25 -13.81
N ILE A 69 12.21 2.23 -13.12
CA ILE A 69 13.25 1.24 -13.38
C ILE A 69 12.76 -0.18 -13.10
N SER A 70 12.00 -0.39 -12.03
CA SER A 70 11.39 -1.68 -11.74
C SER A 70 10.47 -2.14 -12.87
N LEU A 71 9.63 -1.22 -13.37
CA LEU A 71 8.78 -1.44 -14.53
C LEU A 71 9.57 -1.76 -15.81
N LEU A 72 10.63 -0.99 -16.10
CA LEU A 72 11.52 -1.22 -17.23
C LEU A 72 12.12 -2.62 -17.18
N GLY A 73 12.60 -3.04 -16.01
CA GLY A 73 13.17 -4.37 -15.79
C GLY A 73 12.20 -5.51 -16.13
N TYR A 74 10.92 -5.35 -15.79
CA TYR A 74 9.86 -6.30 -16.16
C TYR A 74 9.75 -6.46 -17.69
N TYR A 75 9.83 -5.35 -18.42
CA TYR A 75 9.82 -5.35 -19.89
C TYR A 75 11.20 -5.54 -20.52
N LYS A 76 12.19 -6.07 -19.76
CA LYS A 76 13.56 -6.36 -20.24
C LYS A 76 14.32 -5.14 -20.75
N ARG A 77 14.01 -3.98 -20.18
CA ARG A 77 14.71 -2.72 -20.43
C ARG A 77 15.49 -2.30 -19.19
N THR A 78 16.40 -1.36 -19.33
CA THR A 78 17.25 -0.84 -18.25
C THR A 78 17.11 0.66 -18.14
N GLY A 79 17.45 1.20 -16.97
CA GLY A 79 17.48 2.63 -16.72
C GLY A 79 18.55 3.02 -15.70
N ASN A 80 18.86 4.31 -15.64
CA ASN A 80 19.70 4.88 -14.61
C ASN A 80 18.85 5.88 -13.83
N GLU A 81 18.79 5.72 -12.52
CA GLU A 81 17.90 6.45 -11.61
C GLU A 81 18.05 7.96 -11.74
N MET A 82 19.27 8.48 -11.58
CA MET A 82 19.52 9.91 -11.59
C MET A 82 19.34 10.55 -12.97
N LYS A 83 19.62 9.80 -14.03
CA LYS A 83 19.35 10.23 -15.40
C LYS A 83 17.84 10.33 -15.63
N ILE A 84 17.08 9.33 -15.24
CA ILE A 84 15.61 9.30 -15.37
C ILE A 84 15.02 10.44 -14.52
N ALA A 85 15.47 10.61 -13.28
CA ALA A 85 15.02 11.72 -12.42
C ALA A 85 15.24 13.09 -13.07
N SER A 86 16.43 13.30 -13.62
CA SER A 86 16.75 14.55 -14.35
C SER A 86 15.87 14.72 -15.60
N GLU A 87 15.67 13.68 -16.40
CA GLU A 87 14.86 13.73 -17.62
C GLU A 87 13.38 13.93 -17.33
N MET A 88 12.87 13.41 -16.20
CA MET A 88 11.50 13.64 -15.73
C MET A 88 11.32 15.05 -15.13
N GLY A 89 12.40 15.70 -14.72
CA GLY A 89 12.32 16.93 -13.93
C GLY A 89 11.86 16.67 -12.51
N THR A 90 12.27 15.52 -11.93
CA THR A 90 11.97 15.16 -10.54
C THR A 90 12.52 16.24 -9.59
N ASP A 91 11.67 16.77 -8.73
CA ASP A 91 12.05 17.79 -7.75
C ASP A 91 12.55 17.13 -6.45
N THR A 92 13.58 17.72 -5.84
CA THR A 92 14.19 17.16 -4.63
C THR A 92 13.33 17.28 -3.37
N THR A 93 12.32 18.13 -3.41
CA THR A 93 11.40 18.37 -2.27
C THR A 93 10.06 17.66 -2.47
N THR A 94 9.59 17.65 -3.72
CA THR A 94 8.23 17.26 -4.04
C THR A 94 8.14 15.98 -4.88
N GLY A 95 9.29 15.42 -5.29
CA GLY A 95 9.33 14.18 -6.05
C GLY A 95 8.93 14.33 -7.51
N THR A 96 8.19 13.35 -8.04
CA THR A 96 7.82 13.27 -9.46
C THR A 96 6.30 13.26 -9.59
N THR A 97 5.75 14.11 -10.46
CA THR A 97 4.30 14.13 -10.72
C THR A 97 3.87 13.04 -11.71
N PRO A 98 2.58 12.66 -11.72
CA PRO A 98 2.03 11.70 -12.68
C PRO A 98 2.25 12.15 -14.14
N GLU A 99 2.15 13.45 -14.41
CA GLU A 99 2.37 14.03 -15.73
C GLU A 99 3.82 13.85 -16.19
N GLN A 100 4.79 14.12 -15.31
CA GLN A 100 6.21 13.96 -15.60
C GLN A 100 6.56 12.51 -15.91
N MET A 101 6.06 11.56 -15.10
CA MET A 101 6.27 10.13 -15.35
C MET A 101 5.66 9.67 -16.67
N THR A 102 4.41 10.06 -16.91
CA THR A 102 3.69 9.69 -18.14
C THR A 102 4.35 10.28 -19.38
N ALA A 103 4.78 11.55 -19.31
CA ALA A 103 5.50 12.20 -20.42
C ALA A 103 6.83 11.49 -20.71
N TRP A 104 7.58 11.10 -19.67
CA TRP A 104 8.84 10.38 -19.84
C TRP A 104 8.61 9.00 -20.45
N LEU A 105 7.64 8.23 -19.94
CA LEU A 105 7.30 6.90 -20.46
C LEU A 105 6.94 6.95 -21.94
N ASN A 106 6.12 7.93 -22.35
CA ASN A 106 5.73 8.12 -23.75
C ASN A 106 6.93 8.45 -24.65
N LYS A 107 7.92 9.18 -24.17
CA LYS A 107 9.16 9.46 -24.91
C LYS A 107 10.09 8.24 -25.00
N ASN A 108 9.93 7.27 -24.12
CA ASN A 108 10.84 6.16 -23.97
C ASN A 108 10.22 4.80 -24.39
N GLY A 109 9.30 4.84 -25.36
CA GLY A 109 8.78 3.65 -26.04
C GLY A 109 7.68 2.92 -25.28
N PHE A 110 6.85 3.67 -24.55
CA PHE A 110 5.60 3.21 -23.97
C PHE A 110 4.44 4.03 -24.49
N LYS A 111 3.26 3.46 -24.49
CA LYS A 111 2.00 4.18 -24.55
C LYS A 111 1.48 4.28 -23.13
N ALA A 112 1.64 5.44 -22.52
CA ALA A 112 1.31 5.67 -21.10
C ALA A 112 0.26 6.76 -20.93
N SER A 113 -0.60 6.58 -19.94
CA SER A 113 -1.56 7.58 -19.48
C SER A 113 -1.78 7.45 -17.96
N TRP A 114 -1.89 8.58 -17.27
CA TRP A 114 -2.24 8.58 -15.86
C TRP A 114 -3.73 8.85 -15.66
N HIS A 115 -4.27 8.36 -14.58
CA HIS A 115 -5.69 8.40 -14.25
C HIS A 115 -5.91 8.63 -12.75
N GLU A 116 -7.06 9.20 -12.43
CA GLU A 116 -7.61 9.29 -11.08
C GLU A 116 -8.71 8.22 -10.88
N HIS A 117 -9.13 8.03 -9.64
CA HIS A 117 -10.27 7.18 -9.27
C HIS A 117 -10.12 5.69 -9.66
N GLY A 118 -8.90 5.19 -9.65
CA GLY A 118 -8.65 3.76 -9.75
C GLY A 118 -9.38 2.97 -8.65
N THR A 119 -9.64 1.70 -8.92
CA THR A 119 -10.26 0.77 -7.97
C THR A 119 -9.36 -0.44 -7.76
N LEU A 120 -9.60 -1.22 -6.70
CA LEU A 120 -8.91 -2.50 -6.54
C LEU A 120 -9.16 -3.42 -7.75
N ASP A 121 -10.34 -3.36 -8.35
CA ASP A 121 -10.65 -4.12 -9.57
C ASP A 121 -9.86 -3.62 -10.78
N THR A 122 -9.57 -2.31 -10.89
CA THR A 122 -8.67 -1.77 -11.90
C THR A 122 -7.30 -2.45 -11.81
N LEU A 123 -6.72 -2.51 -10.62
CA LEU A 123 -5.41 -3.12 -10.39
C LEU A 123 -5.43 -4.63 -10.64
N ARG A 124 -6.46 -5.33 -10.16
CA ARG A 124 -6.64 -6.77 -10.40
C ARG A 124 -6.76 -7.09 -11.90
N ASN A 125 -7.53 -6.27 -12.63
CA ASN A 125 -7.69 -6.43 -14.07
C ASN A 125 -6.37 -6.21 -14.82
N ASN A 126 -5.54 -5.25 -14.40
CA ASN A 126 -4.21 -5.05 -14.98
C ASN A 126 -3.31 -6.25 -14.69
N LEU A 127 -3.25 -6.72 -13.45
CA LEU A 127 -2.48 -7.91 -13.08
C LEU A 127 -2.91 -9.15 -13.87
N SER A 128 -4.21 -9.35 -14.09
CA SER A 128 -4.72 -10.48 -14.89
C SER A 128 -4.28 -10.45 -16.35
N LYS A 129 -3.88 -9.27 -16.83
CA LYS A 129 -3.32 -9.04 -18.18
C LYS A 129 -1.80 -8.99 -18.19
N ASN A 130 -1.15 -9.38 -17.09
CA ASN A 130 0.30 -9.28 -16.89
C ASN A 130 0.83 -7.84 -17.00
N LYS A 131 0.08 -6.87 -16.53
CA LYS A 131 0.43 -5.45 -16.55
C LYS A 131 0.74 -4.96 -15.13
N PRO A 132 2.01 -4.75 -14.78
CA PRO A 132 2.36 -4.04 -13.55
C PRO A 132 1.90 -2.59 -13.67
N THR A 133 1.39 -2.03 -12.57
CA THR A 133 0.75 -0.70 -12.56
C THR A 133 1.49 0.21 -11.60
N LEU A 134 1.96 1.36 -12.08
CA LEU A 134 2.51 2.41 -11.21
C LEU A 134 1.38 3.10 -10.47
N ILE A 135 1.53 3.27 -9.15
CA ILE A 135 0.58 4.01 -8.32
C ILE A 135 1.33 4.96 -7.38
N GLU A 136 0.67 6.05 -7.01
CA GLU A 136 1.09 6.92 -5.94
C GLU A 136 0.11 6.83 -4.78
N TRP A 137 0.61 6.72 -3.55
CA TRP A 137 -0.18 6.69 -2.34
C TRP A 137 0.47 7.50 -1.22
N ILE A 138 -0.27 7.75 -0.13
CA ILE A 138 0.15 8.70 0.91
C ILE A 138 1.32 8.23 1.77
N ASP A 139 1.74 6.99 1.66
CA ASP A 139 2.85 6.49 2.46
C ASP A 139 4.09 7.38 2.33
N TRP A 140 4.81 7.57 3.42
CA TRP A 140 5.97 8.49 3.50
C TRP A 140 5.69 9.94 3.05
N GLY A 141 4.40 10.36 3.05
CA GLY A 141 4.00 11.71 2.59
C GLY A 141 3.78 11.84 1.09
N GLY A 142 3.76 10.74 0.37
CA GLY A 142 3.61 10.59 -1.08
C GLY A 142 4.68 9.66 -1.64
N HIS A 143 4.27 8.48 -2.10
CA HIS A 143 5.20 7.43 -2.49
C HIS A 143 4.75 6.70 -3.75
N TRP A 144 5.66 6.57 -4.71
CA TRP A 144 5.46 5.79 -5.93
C TRP A 144 5.93 4.36 -5.74
N VAL A 145 5.07 3.42 -6.09
CA VAL A 145 5.37 1.98 -6.10
C VAL A 145 4.79 1.33 -7.35
N VAL A 146 5.17 0.08 -7.61
CA VAL A 146 4.58 -0.73 -8.68
C VAL A 146 3.71 -1.81 -8.08
N VAL A 147 2.43 -1.84 -8.41
CA VAL A 147 1.55 -2.97 -8.07
C VAL A 147 1.96 -4.16 -8.91
N ILE A 148 2.37 -5.23 -8.24
CA ILE A 148 2.87 -6.45 -8.86
C ILE A 148 2.06 -7.68 -8.50
N GLY A 149 1.22 -7.59 -7.48
CA GLY A 149 0.44 -8.74 -7.06
C GLY A 149 -0.81 -8.40 -6.27
N TYR A 150 -1.68 -9.37 -6.21
CA TYR A 150 -2.92 -9.34 -5.45
C TYR A 150 -3.30 -10.76 -5.03
N ASP A 151 -3.62 -10.95 -3.76
CA ASP A 151 -4.06 -12.23 -3.23
C ASP A 151 -5.44 -12.08 -2.57
N THR A 152 -6.43 -12.78 -3.11
CA THR A 152 -7.78 -12.83 -2.54
C THR A 152 -7.87 -13.76 -1.32
N ARG A 153 -6.76 -14.37 -0.91
CA ARG A 153 -6.70 -15.41 0.13
C ARG A 153 -7.68 -16.57 -0.11
N ASN A 154 -8.25 -16.62 -1.32
CA ASN A 154 -9.32 -17.56 -1.68
C ASN A 154 -10.54 -17.49 -0.74
N THR A 155 -10.79 -16.30 -0.19
CA THR A 155 -11.99 -16.01 0.60
C THR A 155 -12.97 -15.16 -0.21
N LYS A 156 -14.21 -15.05 0.26
CA LYS A 156 -15.20 -14.12 -0.30
C LYS A 156 -15.20 -12.76 0.41
N ASN A 157 -14.34 -12.60 1.40
CA ASN A 157 -14.26 -11.41 2.22
C ASN A 157 -13.13 -10.50 1.72
N LEU A 158 -13.48 -9.38 1.09
CA LEU A 158 -12.51 -8.39 0.60
C LEU A 158 -11.59 -7.83 1.71
N MET A 159 -11.99 -7.96 2.99
CA MET A 159 -11.16 -7.55 4.12
C MET A 159 -9.92 -8.44 4.32
N ASP A 160 -9.92 -9.63 3.70
CA ASP A 160 -8.80 -10.57 3.79
C ASP A 160 -7.79 -10.38 2.63
N ASP A 161 -8.18 -9.60 1.61
CA ASP A 161 -7.38 -9.41 0.41
C ASP A 161 -6.06 -8.66 0.71
N VAL A 162 -5.03 -9.04 -0.02
CA VAL A 162 -3.68 -8.47 0.09
C VAL A 162 -3.25 -7.90 -1.26
N ILE A 163 -2.72 -6.68 -1.26
CA ILE A 163 -2.05 -6.07 -2.40
C ILE A 163 -0.54 -6.11 -2.19
N ILE A 164 0.22 -6.29 -3.26
CA ILE A 164 1.66 -6.51 -3.24
C ILE A 164 2.34 -5.53 -4.19
N PHE A 165 3.40 -4.90 -3.71
CA PHE A 165 4.16 -3.89 -4.43
C PHE A 165 5.61 -4.31 -4.66
N ALA A 166 6.19 -3.95 -5.81
CA ALA A 166 7.61 -3.69 -5.90
C ALA A 166 7.83 -2.26 -5.39
N ASP A 167 8.49 -2.15 -4.25
CA ASP A 167 8.64 -0.93 -3.47
C ASP A 167 10.08 -0.44 -3.53
N PRO A 168 10.35 0.75 -4.08
CA PRO A 168 11.69 1.30 -4.17
C PRO A 168 12.26 1.74 -2.80
N TYR A 169 11.43 1.86 -1.76
CA TYR A 169 11.83 2.24 -0.41
C TYR A 169 11.32 1.22 0.61
N ASP A 170 11.67 -0.04 0.39
CA ASP A 170 11.26 -1.13 1.25
C ASP A 170 11.89 -1.04 2.66
N ARG A 171 11.08 -0.58 3.62
CA ARG A 171 11.45 -0.38 5.03
C ARG A 171 10.43 -1.00 5.99
N HIS A 172 9.40 -1.68 5.47
CA HIS A 172 8.23 -2.02 6.26
C HIS A 172 8.33 -3.33 7.04
N ASP A 173 9.00 -4.32 6.50
CA ASP A 173 8.93 -5.67 7.07
C ASP A 173 10.25 -6.17 7.66
N GLY A 174 11.30 -5.35 7.63
CA GLY A 174 12.63 -5.71 8.10
C GLY A 174 13.37 -6.73 7.22
N ASN A 175 12.82 -7.02 6.03
CA ASN A 175 13.41 -7.87 5.02
C ASN A 175 13.55 -7.08 3.70
N PRO A 176 14.72 -6.48 3.42
CA PRO A 176 14.90 -5.57 2.29
C PRO A 176 14.96 -6.32 0.96
N ASP A 177 13.89 -7.03 0.62
CA ASP A 177 13.77 -7.75 -0.66
C ASP A 177 13.11 -6.92 -1.76
N GLY A 178 12.73 -5.69 -1.45
CA GLY A 178 12.09 -4.75 -2.36
C GLY A 178 10.60 -5.04 -2.56
N ILE A 179 10.01 -5.85 -1.69
CA ILE A 179 8.59 -6.21 -1.78
C ILE A 179 7.88 -5.80 -0.50
N THR A 180 6.86 -4.97 -0.68
CA THR A 180 5.96 -4.57 0.39
C THR A 180 4.56 -5.07 0.08
N TRP A 181 3.79 -5.39 1.10
CA TRP A 181 2.41 -5.83 0.93
C TRP A 181 1.52 -5.29 2.05
N PHE A 182 0.28 -5.06 1.70
CA PHE A 182 -0.72 -4.49 2.59
C PHE A 182 -2.06 -5.20 2.48
N ASN A 183 -2.87 -5.10 3.53
CA ASN A 183 -4.29 -5.36 3.38
C ASN A 183 -4.86 -4.44 2.28
N ALA A 184 -5.48 -5.02 1.27
CA ALA A 184 -5.88 -4.29 0.07
C ALA A 184 -6.94 -3.21 0.37
N GLN A 185 -7.86 -3.48 1.32
CA GLN A 185 -8.87 -2.52 1.69
C GLN A 185 -8.28 -1.33 2.47
N ARG A 186 -7.34 -1.60 3.39
CA ARG A 186 -6.64 -0.54 4.10
C ARG A 186 -5.83 0.33 3.14
N PHE A 187 -5.11 -0.30 2.20
CA PHE A 187 -4.42 0.41 1.13
C PHE A 187 -5.39 1.30 0.35
N TYR A 188 -6.56 0.81 -0.05
CA TYR A 188 -7.53 1.56 -0.83
C TYR A 188 -7.91 2.90 -0.18
N TYR A 189 -8.06 2.95 1.14
CA TYR A 189 -8.32 4.18 1.88
C TYR A 189 -7.09 5.08 2.04
N MET A 190 -5.89 4.55 1.85
CA MET A 190 -4.62 5.29 1.87
C MET A 190 -4.13 5.65 0.45
N TRP A 191 -4.85 5.19 -0.58
CA TRP A 191 -4.48 5.40 -1.97
C TRP A 191 -4.91 6.79 -2.45
N PHE A 192 -4.14 7.77 -2.04
CA PHE A 192 -4.26 9.17 -2.49
C PHE A 192 -2.89 9.81 -2.40
N GLY A 193 -2.67 10.84 -3.22
CA GLY A 193 -1.48 11.70 -3.21
C GLY A 193 -1.89 13.17 -3.06
N GLU A 194 -0.97 13.99 -2.62
CA GLU A 194 -1.10 15.43 -2.62
C GLU A 194 -0.24 15.99 -3.75
N LEU A 195 -0.87 16.43 -4.82
CA LEU A 195 -0.15 17.21 -5.82
C LEU A 195 0.19 18.60 -5.25
N HIS A 196 1.34 19.13 -5.67
CA HIS A 196 1.88 20.45 -5.28
C HIS A 196 0.93 21.63 -5.45
N THR A 197 -0.26 21.38 -5.97
CA THR A 197 -1.34 22.36 -6.14
C THR A 197 -2.24 22.50 -4.90
N GLY A 198 -1.95 21.77 -3.81
CA GLY A 198 -2.84 21.70 -2.64
C GLY A 198 -4.12 20.90 -2.88
N ARG A 199 -4.21 20.17 -4.01
CA ARG A 199 -5.32 19.27 -4.34
C ARG A 199 -4.96 17.86 -3.98
N VAL A 200 -5.78 17.20 -3.16
CA VAL A 200 -5.70 15.76 -2.94
C VAL A 200 -6.23 15.03 -4.18
N ILE A 201 -5.40 14.19 -4.78
CA ILE A 201 -5.79 13.33 -5.89
C ILE A 201 -6.00 11.91 -5.35
N LYS A 202 -7.13 11.32 -5.69
CA LYS A 202 -7.51 10.00 -5.21
C LYS A 202 -7.20 8.92 -6.24
N ASN A 203 -6.62 7.83 -5.75
CA ASN A 203 -6.45 6.59 -6.48
C ASN A 203 -5.74 6.77 -7.82
N ILE A 204 -4.56 7.45 -7.76
CA ILE A 204 -3.72 7.73 -8.94
C ILE A 204 -3.10 6.43 -9.43
N TYR A 205 -3.18 6.17 -10.72
CA TYR A 205 -2.44 5.10 -11.36
C TYR A 205 -2.00 5.48 -12.76
N ILE A 206 -0.95 4.84 -13.24
CA ILE A 206 -0.45 4.99 -14.61
C ILE A 206 -0.58 3.64 -15.30
N ASP A 207 -1.41 3.61 -16.33
CA ASP A 207 -1.42 2.54 -17.31
C ASP A 207 -0.32 2.77 -18.32
N CYS A 208 0.49 1.74 -18.59
CA CYS A 208 1.47 1.80 -19.65
C CYS A 208 1.66 0.44 -20.33
N ASP A 209 1.78 0.48 -21.64
CA ASP A 209 2.07 -0.66 -22.51
C ASP A 209 3.32 -0.36 -23.32
N PRO A 210 4.27 -1.30 -23.48
CA PRO A 210 5.39 -1.10 -24.38
C PRO A 210 4.91 -1.01 -25.83
N ILE A 211 5.56 -0.13 -26.62
CA ILE A 211 5.32 0.04 -28.05
C ILE A 211 6.29 -0.83 -28.83
#